data_ab656f76198e5b4320cc1a2070fdafb2
#
_entry.id   ab656f76198e5b4320cc1a2070fdafb2
#
_cell.length_a   1.000
_cell.length_b   1.000
_cell.length_c   1.000
_cell.angle_alpha   90.00
_cell.angle_beta   90.00
_cell.angle_gamma   90.00
#
_symmetry.space_group_name_H-M   'P 1'
#
loop_
_entity.id
_entity.type
_entity.pdbx_description
1 polymer ?
#
loop_
_entity_poly.entity_id
_entity_poly.type
_entity_poly.pdbx_seq_one_letter_code
_entity_poly.pdbx_strand_id
1 'polypeptide(L)'
;MGITLLCKKHLVLTLIISILLHFLPTSSTECRCQTPPPAPQPDILKFLDQRIAIVYPVIQRFKIIITSDPLGVTRSWVGSDVCNYIGFYCDNPPDNTSAIAIASIDFNGFRLAAPTLEGFIDQLPDLAIFHANTNNFAGTIPASISKLPYLYELDLSNNNLSGVFPTAVLLADGLTFLDLRFNFFTGTVPTTIFKKSLDVLFINNNLFTQRLPDDLGSTSAVYLTFANNRFTGPIPRSIGNARSTLLEVLFLNNLLTGFLPYEIGFLRNARVFDAGNNLLVGPLPCSLGCLEKIEQLNFAGNFLCGQIPEAVCALGNLMNLSLSNNYFTKVGPLCMKLIKTGVLDVRKNCIPGLPGQRSPHECSVFFWQPRYCPYSAWYHNIPCKLPTYHNYSLPPSSPRPSALNENSVTYSALHRHRL
;
A
#
# COMPACT_ATOMS: atom_id res chain seq x y z
N MET A 1 -19.15 -47.61 -11.57
CA MET A 1 -19.66 -48.75 -10.76
C MET A 1 -20.97 -48.32 -10.14
N GLY A 2 -22.12 -48.82 -10.60
CA GLY A 2 -23.42 -48.44 -10.03
C GLY A 2 -24.59 -48.42 -11.01
N ILE A 3 -24.61 -49.31 -11.99
CA ILE A 3 -25.79 -49.53 -12.83
C ILE A 3 -26.01 -51.03 -12.85
N THR A 4 -26.64 -51.55 -11.81
CA THR A 4 -27.22 -52.91 -11.80
C THR A 4 -27.94 -53.11 -10.46
N LEU A 5 -29.14 -52.58 -10.29
CA LEU A 5 -30.11 -53.05 -9.28
C LEU A 5 -31.50 -52.42 -9.48
N LEU A 6 -32.15 -52.72 -10.61
CA LEU A 6 -33.56 -52.42 -10.77
C LEU A 6 -34.21 -53.38 -11.80
N CYS A 7 -33.93 -54.68 -11.66
CA CYS A 7 -34.60 -55.70 -12.46
C CYS A 7 -34.68 -57.07 -11.74
N LYS A 8 -35.12 -57.03 -10.45
CA LYS A 8 -35.46 -58.30 -9.71
C LYS A 8 -36.50 -57.99 -8.64
N LYS A 9 -37.74 -57.69 -9.05
CA LYS A 9 -38.95 -57.83 -8.22
C LYS A 9 -40.19 -57.82 -9.10
N HIS A 10 -40.38 -58.80 -9.95
CA HIS A 10 -41.68 -59.16 -10.52
C HIS A 10 -41.55 -60.58 -11.13
N LEU A 11 -41.28 -61.58 -10.31
CA LEU A 11 -41.35 -62.96 -10.72
C LEU A 11 -41.91 -63.80 -9.56
N VAL A 12 -43.08 -63.50 -9.05
CA VAL A 12 -43.97 -64.37 -8.26
C VAL A 12 -45.34 -63.69 -8.27
N LEU A 13 -46.11 -63.87 -9.36
CA LEU A 13 -47.59 -63.77 -9.35
C LEU A 13 -48.13 -64.01 -10.77
N THR A 14 -47.79 -65.14 -11.38
CA THR A 14 -48.49 -65.61 -12.61
C THR A 14 -48.60 -67.11 -12.58
N LEU A 15 -49.42 -67.56 -11.67
CA LEU A 15 -50.00 -68.91 -11.73
C LEU A 15 -51.32 -68.83 -11.02
N ILE A 16 -52.35 -68.48 -11.72
CA ILE A 16 -53.79 -68.62 -11.57
C ILE A 16 -54.45 -67.57 -12.43
N ILE A 17 -54.82 -67.90 -13.59
CA ILE A 17 -55.98 -67.49 -14.43
C ILE A 17 -55.59 -67.79 -15.90
N SER A 18 -55.51 -69.09 -16.24
CA SER A 18 -55.78 -69.53 -17.57
C SER A 18 -57.24 -69.90 -17.56
N ILE A 19 -57.98 -69.29 -18.38
CA ILE A 19 -59.26 -69.57 -19.00
C ILE A 19 -60.08 -68.31 -19.10
N LEU A 20 -60.42 -67.97 -20.33
CA LEU A 20 -61.26 -66.86 -20.81
C LEU A 20 -60.48 -65.59 -21.30
N LEU A 21 -60.21 -65.60 -22.58
CA LEU A 21 -60.76 -64.65 -23.55
C LEU A 21 -59.95 -64.74 -24.88
N HIS A 22 -60.52 -65.50 -25.82
CA HIS A 22 -60.22 -65.27 -27.23
C HIS A 22 -60.87 -63.94 -27.66
N PHE A 23 -60.18 -63.26 -28.57
CA PHE A 23 -60.55 -62.07 -29.32
C PHE A 23 -60.11 -60.75 -28.68
N LEU A 24 -58.85 -60.39 -29.04
CA LEU A 24 -58.50 -58.99 -29.29
C LEU A 24 -57.32 -58.89 -30.29
N PRO A 25 -57.30 -57.96 -31.26
CA PRO A 25 -56.32 -57.95 -32.33
C PRO A 25 -54.92 -57.52 -31.78
N THR A 26 -53.91 -58.27 -32.22
CA THR A 26 -52.51 -57.97 -31.98
C THR A 26 -52.11 -56.64 -32.69
N SER A 27 -52.14 -55.52 -32.02
CA SER A 27 -51.35 -54.38 -32.51
C SER A 27 -49.92 -54.55 -31.98
N SER A 28 -49.02 -54.90 -32.88
CA SER A 28 -47.58 -54.93 -32.63
C SER A 28 -47.10 -53.48 -32.45
N THR A 29 -47.04 -52.98 -31.21
CA THR A 29 -46.29 -51.81 -30.89
C THR A 29 -44.80 -52.16 -30.91
N GLU A 30 -44.13 -51.88 -32.04
CA GLU A 30 -42.69 -51.82 -32.09
C GLU A 30 -42.18 -50.82 -31.05
N CYS A 31 -41.54 -51.29 -29.97
CA CYS A 31 -40.73 -50.47 -29.10
C CYS A 31 -39.53 -49.95 -29.89
N ARG A 32 -39.70 -48.78 -30.54
CA ARG A 32 -38.61 -48.03 -31.14
C ARG A 32 -37.76 -47.49 -29.98
N CYS A 33 -36.59 -48.10 -29.77
CA CYS A 33 -35.56 -47.48 -28.92
C CYS A 33 -35.22 -46.11 -29.51
N GLN A 34 -35.79 -45.05 -28.92
CA GLN A 34 -35.32 -43.70 -29.21
C GLN A 34 -33.90 -43.61 -28.64
N THR A 35 -32.92 -43.42 -29.49
CA THR A 35 -31.58 -43.03 -29.07
C THR A 35 -31.71 -41.77 -28.20
N PRO A 36 -31.09 -41.70 -27.01
CA PRO A 36 -31.10 -40.49 -26.22
C PRO A 36 -30.59 -39.34 -27.07
N PRO A 37 -31.15 -38.13 -26.89
CA PRO A 37 -30.68 -36.97 -27.63
C PRO A 37 -29.16 -36.81 -27.41
N PRO A 38 -28.39 -36.43 -28.45
CA PRO A 38 -26.95 -36.23 -28.31
C PRO A 38 -26.71 -35.28 -27.15
N ALA A 39 -25.76 -35.63 -26.29
CA ALA A 39 -25.35 -34.76 -25.21
C ALA A 39 -25.05 -33.37 -25.79
N PRO A 40 -25.50 -32.26 -25.14
CA PRO A 40 -25.22 -30.95 -25.63
C PRO A 40 -23.71 -30.79 -25.84
N GLN A 41 -23.33 -30.45 -27.05
CA GLN A 41 -21.93 -30.18 -27.35
C GLN A 41 -21.48 -29.03 -26.44
N PRO A 42 -20.29 -29.13 -25.81
CA PRO A 42 -19.77 -28.06 -24.99
C PRO A 42 -19.70 -26.81 -25.87
N ASP A 43 -20.32 -25.72 -25.42
CA ASP A 43 -20.24 -24.44 -26.07
C ASP A 43 -18.76 -24.03 -26.22
N ILE A 44 -18.31 -23.91 -27.47
CA ILE A 44 -16.94 -23.45 -27.77
C ILE A 44 -16.91 -21.96 -27.46
N LEU A 45 -16.21 -21.61 -26.37
CA LEU A 45 -16.00 -20.22 -26.00
C LEU A 45 -15.20 -19.51 -27.10
N LYS A 46 -15.74 -18.39 -27.62
CA LYS A 46 -15.03 -17.51 -28.56
C LYS A 46 -14.52 -16.31 -27.81
N PHE A 47 -13.22 -16.17 -27.73
CA PHE A 47 -12.55 -15.04 -27.08
C PHE A 47 -12.29 -13.93 -28.10
N LEU A 48 -12.29 -12.68 -27.61
CA LEU A 48 -12.01 -11.48 -28.39
C LEU A 48 -10.55 -11.48 -28.89
N ASP A 49 -9.62 -12.02 -28.10
CA ASP A 49 -8.20 -12.14 -28.42
C ASP A 49 -7.61 -13.40 -27.80
N GLN A 50 -6.51 -13.91 -28.37
CA GLN A 50 -5.81 -15.07 -27.85
C GLN A 50 -5.22 -14.81 -26.47
N ARG A 51 -4.79 -13.57 -26.15
CA ARG A 51 -4.27 -13.19 -24.82
C ARG A 51 -5.35 -13.36 -23.76
N ILE A 52 -6.59 -12.99 -24.08
CA ILE A 52 -7.74 -13.21 -23.20
C ILE A 52 -8.01 -14.71 -23.02
N ALA A 53 -7.92 -15.50 -24.09
CA ALA A 53 -8.11 -16.95 -24.03
C ALA A 53 -7.08 -17.64 -23.10
N ILE A 54 -5.83 -17.17 -23.12
CA ILE A 54 -4.74 -17.71 -22.26
C ILE A 54 -5.01 -17.43 -20.77
N VAL A 55 -5.49 -16.24 -20.41
CA VAL A 55 -5.70 -15.83 -19.03
C VAL A 55 -7.07 -16.24 -18.47
N TYR A 56 -8.03 -16.57 -19.33
CA TYR A 56 -9.35 -17.03 -18.88
C TYR A 56 -9.31 -18.18 -17.87
N PRO A 57 -8.57 -19.30 -18.08
CA PRO A 57 -8.49 -20.36 -17.09
C PRO A 57 -7.82 -19.93 -15.78
N VAL A 58 -6.95 -18.92 -15.81
CA VAL A 58 -6.35 -18.32 -14.60
C VAL A 58 -7.45 -17.67 -13.76
N ILE A 59 -8.29 -16.86 -14.38
CA ILE A 59 -9.42 -16.18 -13.72
C ILE A 59 -10.41 -17.20 -13.15
N GLN A 60 -10.74 -18.24 -13.94
CA GLN A 60 -11.69 -19.28 -13.48
C GLN A 60 -11.12 -20.08 -12.30
N ARG A 61 -9.82 -20.38 -12.27
CA ARG A 61 -9.17 -21.00 -11.10
C ARG A 61 -9.21 -20.09 -9.89
N PHE A 62 -8.92 -18.80 -10.06
CA PHE A 62 -9.01 -17.84 -8.97
C PHE A 62 -10.43 -17.73 -8.41
N LYS A 63 -11.44 -17.67 -9.29
CA LYS A 63 -12.84 -17.67 -8.89
C LYS A 63 -13.22 -18.85 -7.98
N ILE A 64 -12.66 -20.05 -8.24
CA ILE A 64 -12.93 -21.25 -7.44
C ILE A 64 -12.39 -21.13 -6.01
N ILE A 65 -11.25 -20.45 -5.80
CA ILE A 65 -10.64 -20.30 -4.48
C ILE A 65 -11.17 -19.11 -3.70
N ILE A 66 -12.04 -18.28 -4.28
CA ILE A 66 -12.72 -17.21 -3.55
C ILE A 66 -13.68 -17.82 -2.53
N THR A 67 -13.43 -17.55 -1.26
CA THR A 67 -14.19 -18.08 -0.12
C THR A 67 -15.33 -17.18 0.33
N SER A 68 -15.30 -15.89 -0.05
CA SER A 68 -16.34 -14.90 0.22
C SER A 68 -16.46 -13.91 -0.92
N ASP A 69 -17.69 -13.68 -1.37
CA ASP A 69 -18.07 -12.68 -2.37
C ASP A 69 -19.43 -12.06 -1.97
N PRO A 70 -19.42 -11.15 -0.99
CA PRO A 70 -20.67 -10.60 -0.44
C PRO A 70 -21.44 -9.72 -1.43
N LEU A 71 -20.76 -9.16 -2.43
CA LEU A 71 -21.36 -8.32 -3.47
C LEU A 71 -21.79 -9.12 -4.71
N GLY A 72 -21.39 -10.39 -4.80
CA GLY A 72 -21.72 -11.26 -5.91
C GLY A 72 -21.01 -10.88 -7.23
N VAL A 73 -19.87 -10.21 -7.16
CA VAL A 73 -19.13 -9.72 -8.34
C VAL A 73 -18.66 -10.86 -9.24
N THR A 74 -18.27 -11.99 -8.63
CA THR A 74 -17.79 -13.17 -9.38
C THR A 74 -18.89 -13.83 -10.21
N ARG A 75 -20.17 -13.50 -10.01
CA ARG A 75 -21.27 -13.97 -10.86
C ARG A 75 -21.13 -13.47 -12.29
N SER A 76 -20.51 -12.29 -12.48
CA SER A 76 -20.23 -11.75 -13.81
C SER A 76 -19.08 -12.46 -14.53
N TRP A 77 -18.22 -13.20 -13.79
CA TRP A 77 -17.03 -13.85 -14.34
C TRP A 77 -17.39 -15.18 -15.00
N VAL A 78 -18.22 -15.11 -16.04
CA VAL A 78 -18.71 -16.27 -16.82
C VAL A 78 -18.70 -15.96 -18.32
N GLY A 79 -18.44 -16.98 -19.13
CA GLY A 79 -18.36 -16.85 -20.58
C GLY A 79 -17.02 -16.30 -21.07
N SER A 80 -16.92 -15.96 -22.34
CA SER A 80 -15.68 -15.55 -22.99
C SER A 80 -15.43 -14.02 -23.00
N ASP A 81 -16.41 -13.25 -22.58
CA ASP A 81 -16.35 -11.78 -22.58
C ASP A 81 -15.70 -11.24 -21.29
N VAL A 82 -14.43 -11.56 -21.11
CA VAL A 82 -13.67 -11.27 -19.90
C VAL A 82 -13.51 -9.76 -19.68
N CYS A 83 -13.47 -8.97 -20.74
CA CYS A 83 -13.33 -7.52 -20.65
C CYS A 83 -14.56 -6.83 -20.04
N ASN A 84 -15.71 -7.52 -20.00
CA ASN A 84 -16.93 -7.06 -19.34
C ASN A 84 -17.19 -7.70 -17.97
N TYR A 85 -16.22 -8.49 -17.45
CA TYR A 85 -16.29 -8.95 -16.08
C TYR A 85 -16.17 -7.76 -15.12
N ILE A 86 -16.98 -7.74 -14.09
CA ILE A 86 -16.89 -6.67 -13.06
C ILE A 86 -15.48 -6.71 -12.44
N GLY A 87 -14.78 -5.57 -12.52
CA GLY A 87 -13.44 -5.38 -12.00
C GLY A 87 -12.31 -5.69 -12.99
N PHE A 88 -12.60 -6.09 -14.23
CA PHE A 88 -11.58 -6.33 -15.25
C PHE A 88 -11.65 -5.29 -16.36
N TYR A 89 -10.51 -4.81 -16.79
CA TYR A 89 -10.39 -3.78 -17.84
C TYR A 89 -9.33 -4.21 -18.85
N CYS A 90 -9.71 -4.19 -20.12
CA CYS A 90 -8.82 -4.53 -21.22
C CYS A 90 -8.30 -3.27 -21.92
N ASP A 91 -7.08 -3.40 -22.47
CA ASP A 91 -6.47 -2.38 -23.32
C ASP A 91 -5.49 -3.06 -24.32
N ASN A 92 -4.96 -2.28 -25.22
CA ASN A 92 -3.96 -2.74 -26.17
C ASN A 92 -2.58 -2.79 -25.51
N PRO A 93 -1.94 -3.96 -25.40
CA PRO A 93 -0.66 -4.08 -24.72
C PRO A 93 0.47 -3.39 -25.51
N PRO A 94 1.49 -2.86 -24.82
CA PRO A 94 2.55 -2.04 -25.42
C PRO A 94 3.36 -2.74 -26.53
N ASP A 95 3.51 -4.06 -26.46
CA ASP A 95 4.25 -4.87 -27.43
C ASP A 95 3.44 -5.23 -28.68
N ASN A 96 2.11 -5.12 -28.60
CA ASN A 96 1.21 -5.38 -29.74
C ASN A 96 -0.08 -4.55 -29.64
N THR A 97 -0.07 -3.37 -30.22
CA THR A 97 -1.19 -2.44 -30.17
C THR A 97 -2.43 -2.89 -30.95
N SER A 98 -2.37 -4.02 -31.65
CA SER A 98 -3.52 -4.63 -32.33
C SER A 98 -4.18 -5.73 -31.48
N ALA A 99 -3.52 -6.19 -30.44
CA ALA A 99 -4.05 -7.19 -29.52
C ALA A 99 -4.91 -6.54 -28.43
N ILE A 100 -5.71 -7.35 -27.76
CA ILE A 100 -6.48 -6.95 -26.58
C ILE A 100 -6.09 -7.87 -25.42
N ALA A 101 -5.74 -7.27 -24.29
CA ALA A 101 -5.31 -7.97 -23.10
C ALA A 101 -5.90 -7.35 -21.83
N ILE A 102 -5.88 -8.07 -20.71
CA ILE A 102 -6.23 -7.53 -19.40
C ILE A 102 -5.09 -6.61 -18.97
N ALA A 103 -5.34 -5.31 -19.00
CA ALA A 103 -4.39 -4.27 -18.61
C ALA A 103 -4.55 -3.85 -17.14
N SER A 104 -5.78 -3.86 -16.64
CA SER A 104 -6.07 -3.42 -15.27
C SER A 104 -7.13 -4.31 -14.62
N ILE A 105 -6.96 -4.47 -13.31
CA ILE A 105 -7.95 -5.10 -12.43
C ILE A 105 -8.20 -4.15 -11.26
N ASP A 106 -9.48 -3.82 -11.03
CA ASP A 106 -9.93 -3.02 -9.89
C ASP A 106 -10.97 -3.80 -9.06
N PHE A 107 -10.50 -4.33 -7.94
CA PHE A 107 -11.32 -5.00 -6.94
C PHE A 107 -11.52 -4.16 -5.68
N ASN A 108 -11.29 -2.86 -5.75
CA ASN A 108 -11.42 -1.99 -4.59
C ASN A 108 -12.81 -2.09 -3.94
N GLY A 109 -12.84 -2.39 -2.64
CA GLY A 109 -14.07 -2.45 -1.84
C GLY A 109 -14.97 -3.65 -2.12
N PHE A 110 -14.57 -4.62 -2.92
CA PHE A 110 -15.40 -5.79 -3.23
C PHE A 110 -15.56 -6.74 -2.05
N ARG A 111 -14.69 -6.64 -1.02
CA ARG A 111 -14.70 -7.50 0.17
C ARG A 111 -14.58 -8.98 -0.17
N LEU A 112 -13.91 -9.28 -1.27
CA LEU A 112 -13.58 -10.65 -1.67
C LEU A 112 -12.63 -11.26 -0.65
N ALA A 113 -12.77 -12.56 -0.41
CA ALA A 113 -11.82 -13.32 0.39
C ALA A 113 -11.24 -14.47 -0.45
N ALA A 114 -9.91 -14.59 -0.43
CA ALA A 114 -9.20 -15.73 -0.99
C ALA A 114 -7.98 -16.04 -0.13
N PRO A 115 -7.58 -17.32 0.00
CA PRO A 115 -6.45 -17.71 0.85
C PRO A 115 -5.09 -17.30 0.27
N THR A 116 -5.03 -17.00 -1.02
CA THR A 116 -3.82 -16.57 -1.72
C THR A 116 -4.15 -15.80 -3.00
N LEU A 117 -3.21 -14.97 -3.43
CA LEU A 117 -3.19 -14.35 -4.77
C LEU A 117 -2.23 -15.09 -5.71
N GLU A 118 -1.49 -16.10 -5.22
CA GLU A 118 -0.58 -16.93 -6.01
C GLU A 118 -1.34 -17.71 -7.07
N GLY A 119 -0.80 -17.76 -8.29
CA GLY A 119 -1.44 -18.39 -9.43
C GLY A 119 -2.57 -17.57 -10.04
N PHE A 120 -2.76 -16.32 -9.58
CA PHE A 120 -3.68 -15.34 -10.17
C PHE A 120 -2.94 -14.13 -10.71
N ILE A 121 -2.56 -13.18 -9.85
CA ILE A 121 -1.96 -11.92 -10.30
C ILE A 121 -0.65 -12.11 -11.07
N ASP A 122 0.13 -13.10 -10.68
CA ASP A 122 1.42 -13.44 -11.27
C ASP A 122 1.32 -14.26 -12.58
N GLN A 123 0.11 -14.64 -12.98
CA GLN A 123 -0.19 -15.35 -14.22
C GLN A 123 -0.92 -14.47 -15.26
N LEU A 124 -0.92 -13.16 -15.07
CA LEU A 124 -1.55 -12.17 -15.96
C LEU A 124 -0.46 -11.32 -16.61
N PRO A 125 0.18 -11.79 -17.70
CA PRO A 125 1.42 -11.20 -18.23
C PRO A 125 1.27 -9.76 -18.72
N ASP A 126 0.05 -9.34 -19.08
CA ASP A 126 -0.22 -8.00 -19.61
C ASP A 126 -0.72 -7.02 -18.53
N LEU A 127 -0.77 -7.45 -17.26
CA LEU A 127 -1.29 -6.64 -16.17
C LEU A 127 -0.36 -5.47 -15.87
N ALA A 128 -0.92 -4.25 -15.91
CA ALA A 128 -0.22 -3.02 -15.53
C ALA A 128 -0.72 -2.45 -14.20
N ILE A 129 -2.00 -2.55 -13.91
CA ILE A 129 -2.61 -2.01 -12.71
C ILE A 129 -3.37 -3.11 -11.97
N PHE A 130 -3.04 -3.29 -10.69
CA PHE A 130 -3.79 -4.15 -9.81
C PHE A 130 -4.17 -3.40 -8.54
N HIS A 131 -5.43 -3.03 -8.45
CA HIS A 131 -6.02 -2.39 -7.27
C HIS A 131 -6.96 -3.37 -6.57
N ALA A 132 -6.67 -3.67 -5.33
CA ALA A 132 -7.43 -4.62 -4.52
C ALA A 132 -7.58 -4.15 -3.06
N ASN A 133 -7.72 -2.82 -2.88
CA ASN A 133 -7.95 -2.21 -1.57
C ASN A 133 -9.26 -2.71 -0.94
N THR A 134 -9.25 -2.88 0.37
CA THR A 134 -10.45 -3.24 1.16
C THR A 134 -11.08 -4.56 0.72
N ASN A 135 -10.26 -5.62 0.79
CA ASN A 135 -10.66 -7.01 0.61
C ASN A 135 -10.17 -7.85 1.81
N ASN A 136 -10.36 -9.17 1.74
CA ASN A 136 -9.88 -10.14 2.73
C ASN A 136 -8.91 -11.16 2.09
N PHE A 137 -8.07 -10.70 1.18
CA PHE A 137 -7.04 -11.54 0.58
C PHE A 137 -5.97 -11.87 1.62
N ALA A 138 -5.60 -13.15 1.72
CA ALA A 138 -4.61 -13.66 2.65
C ALA A 138 -3.39 -14.26 1.93
N GLY A 139 -2.44 -14.80 2.70
CA GLY A 139 -1.20 -15.36 2.18
C GLY A 139 -0.13 -14.30 1.93
N THR A 140 0.75 -14.58 0.98
CA THR A 140 1.87 -13.71 0.61
C THR A 140 1.70 -13.16 -0.81
N ILE A 141 2.45 -12.13 -1.15
CA ILE A 141 2.56 -11.67 -2.54
C ILE A 141 3.46 -12.67 -3.30
N PRO A 142 3.00 -13.21 -4.45
CA PRO A 142 3.75 -14.21 -5.19
C PRO A 142 5.09 -13.67 -5.70
N ALA A 143 6.15 -14.49 -5.59
CA ALA A 143 7.48 -14.10 -6.06
C ALA A 143 7.54 -13.88 -7.59
N SER A 144 6.70 -14.58 -8.33
CA SER A 144 6.61 -14.48 -9.80
C SER A 144 5.99 -13.18 -10.30
N ILE A 145 5.48 -12.30 -9.40
CA ILE A 145 5.05 -10.94 -9.77
C ILE A 145 6.21 -10.12 -10.42
N SER A 146 7.45 -10.49 -10.11
CA SER A 146 8.65 -9.93 -10.75
C SER A 146 8.72 -10.13 -12.26
N LYS A 147 7.93 -11.06 -12.80
CA LYS A 147 7.89 -11.40 -14.23
C LYS A 147 6.87 -10.59 -15.01
N LEU A 148 6.08 -9.74 -14.36
CA LEU A 148 5.09 -8.90 -15.01
C LEU A 148 5.76 -7.68 -15.62
N PRO A 149 5.93 -7.63 -16.97
CA PRO A 149 6.76 -6.60 -17.61
C PRO A 149 6.14 -5.20 -17.57
N TYR A 150 4.81 -5.14 -17.42
CA TYR A 150 4.05 -3.88 -17.50
C TYR A 150 3.56 -3.40 -16.14
N LEU A 151 3.80 -4.14 -15.05
CA LEU A 151 3.28 -3.80 -13.72
C LEU A 151 3.74 -2.40 -13.31
N TYR A 152 2.79 -1.49 -13.17
CA TYR A 152 2.98 -0.08 -12.92
C TYR A 152 2.44 0.35 -11.56
N GLU A 153 1.24 -0.14 -11.18
CA GLU A 153 0.61 0.12 -9.90
C GLU A 153 0.19 -1.16 -9.20
N LEU A 154 0.52 -1.26 -7.92
CA LEU A 154 0.13 -2.36 -7.07
C LEU A 154 -0.45 -1.81 -5.75
N ASP A 155 -1.79 -1.82 -5.63
CA ASP A 155 -2.51 -1.51 -4.40
C ASP A 155 -3.11 -2.78 -3.78
N LEU A 156 -2.53 -3.21 -2.68
CA LEU A 156 -2.97 -4.34 -1.88
C LEU A 156 -3.36 -3.92 -0.46
N SER A 157 -3.65 -2.64 -0.28
CA SER A 157 -3.96 -2.08 1.03
C SER A 157 -5.26 -2.64 1.63
N ASN A 158 -5.37 -2.59 2.96
CA ASN A 158 -6.55 -3.07 3.70
C ASN A 158 -6.92 -4.52 3.35
N ASN A 159 -5.98 -5.44 3.57
CA ASN A 159 -6.15 -6.87 3.34
C ASN A 159 -5.59 -7.70 4.53
N ASN A 160 -5.58 -9.01 4.38
CA ASN A 160 -5.07 -9.98 5.36
C ASN A 160 -3.72 -10.59 4.93
N LEU A 161 -2.97 -9.89 4.07
CA LEU A 161 -1.68 -10.36 3.56
C LEU A 161 -0.64 -10.37 4.68
N SER A 162 0.29 -11.31 4.61
CA SER A 162 1.28 -11.53 5.67
C SER A 162 2.64 -11.95 5.09
N GLY A 163 3.57 -12.31 5.97
CA GLY A 163 4.92 -12.69 5.58
C GLY A 163 5.91 -11.53 5.67
N VAL A 164 7.05 -11.65 5.00
CA VAL A 164 8.07 -10.61 4.93
C VAL A 164 7.78 -9.64 3.78
N PHE A 165 8.53 -8.53 3.74
CA PHE A 165 8.45 -7.60 2.61
C PHE A 165 8.64 -8.33 1.28
N PRO A 166 7.74 -8.16 0.28
CA PRO A 166 7.76 -8.90 -0.98
C PRO A 166 8.88 -8.38 -1.91
N THR A 167 10.10 -8.88 -1.72
CA THR A 167 11.28 -8.39 -2.48
C THR A 167 11.14 -8.54 -3.99
N ALA A 168 10.26 -9.41 -4.46
CA ALA A 168 9.96 -9.59 -5.89
C ALA A 168 9.45 -8.30 -6.56
N VAL A 169 8.77 -7.40 -5.83
CA VAL A 169 8.31 -6.11 -6.37
C VAL A 169 9.48 -5.18 -6.76
N LEU A 170 10.66 -5.41 -6.19
CA LEU A 170 11.85 -4.64 -6.54
C LEU A 170 12.32 -4.89 -7.97
N LEU A 171 11.99 -6.06 -8.53
CA LEU A 171 12.36 -6.51 -9.86
C LEU A 171 11.31 -6.14 -10.93
N ALA A 172 10.16 -5.61 -10.54
CA ALA A 172 9.16 -5.07 -11.47
C ALA A 172 9.61 -3.65 -11.90
N ASP A 173 10.34 -3.52 -13.01
CA ASP A 173 11.02 -2.28 -13.40
C ASP A 173 10.07 -1.09 -13.59
N GLY A 174 8.86 -1.34 -14.10
CA GLY A 174 7.83 -0.32 -14.34
C GLY A 174 7.09 0.18 -13.09
N LEU A 175 7.24 -0.49 -11.94
CA LEU A 175 6.44 -0.19 -10.75
C LEU A 175 6.81 1.18 -10.17
N THR A 176 5.82 2.09 -10.09
CA THR A 176 5.95 3.44 -9.52
C THR A 176 5.04 3.67 -8.30
N PHE A 177 3.99 2.89 -8.16
CA PHE A 177 3.05 2.97 -7.06
C PHE A 177 2.99 1.65 -6.30
N LEU A 178 3.35 1.66 -5.02
CA LEU A 178 3.28 0.49 -4.15
C LEU A 178 2.55 0.83 -2.85
N ASP A 179 1.38 0.23 -2.67
CA ASP A 179 0.58 0.36 -1.45
C ASP A 179 0.35 -1.00 -0.79
N LEU A 180 1.02 -1.21 0.35
CA LEU A 180 0.92 -2.40 1.19
C LEU A 180 0.33 -2.09 2.57
N ARG A 181 -0.20 -0.89 2.80
CA ARG A 181 -0.69 -0.44 4.11
C ARG A 181 -1.87 -1.30 4.60
N PHE A 182 -2.04 -1.32 5.94
CA PHE A 182 -3.11 -2.09 6.60
C PHE A 182 -3.11 -3.56 6.20
N ASN A 183 -1.99 -4.23 6.51
CA ASN A 183 -1.76 -5.66 6.32
C ASN A 183 -0.97 -6.22 7.53
N PHE A 184 -0.49 -7.43 7.45
CA PHE A 184 0.27 -8.11 8.50
C PHE A 184 1.72 -8.42 8.09
N PHE A 185 2.32 -7.63 7.22
CA PHE A 185 3.71 -7.80 6.82
C PHE A 185 4.65 -7.59 8.00
N THR A 186 5.71 -8.41 8.08
CA THR A 186 6.67 -8.46 9.18
C THR A 186 8.12 -8.33 8.68
N GLY A 187 9.06 -8.37 9.61
CA GLY A 187 10.50 -8.39 9.29
C GLY A 187 11.01 -7.04 8.82
N THR A 188 11.87 -7.03 7.82
CA THR A 188 12.61 -5.86 7.38
C THR A 188 12.21 -5.41 5.97
N VAL A 189 12.24 -4.11 5.74
CA VAL A 189 12.09 -3.49 4.42
C VAL A 189 13.47 -3.32 3.80
N PRO A 190 13.75 -3.91 2.63
CA PRO A 190 15.08 -3.85 2.02
C PRO A 190 15.43 -2.43 1.59
N THR A 191 16.70 -2.03 1.80
CA THR A 191 17.18 -0.67 1.48
C THR A 191 17.08 -0.32 0.00
N THR A 192 17.12 -1.33 -0.86
CA THR A 192 17.01 -1.19 -2.32
C THR A 192 15.70 -0.58 -2.77
N ILE A 193 14.61 -0.65 -1.94
CA ILE A 193 13.33 -0.01 -2.27
C ILE A 193 13.47 1.51 -2.42
N PHE A 194 14.40 2.15 -1.68
CA PHE A 194 14.62 3.59 -1.75
C PHE A 194 15.43 4.03 -2.98
N LYS A 195 15.98 3.07 -3.73
CA LYS A 195 16.67 3.31 -5.02
C LYS A 195 15.76 3.06 -6.22
N LYS A 196 14.57 2.46 -5.97
CA LYS A 196 13.55 2.25 -7.00
C LYS A 196 12.83 3.56 -7.30
N SER A 197 12.51 3.80 -8.57
CA SER A 197 11.81 5.01 -9.02
C SER A 197 10.32 4.97 -8.65
N LEU A 198 10.01 4.94 -7.34
CA LEU A 198 8.65 5.02 -6.85
C LEU A 198 8.23 6.48 -6.70
N ASP A 199 6.98 6.78 -7.05
CA ASP A 199 6.30 8.01 -6.70
C ASP A 199 5.62 7.88 -5.34
N VAL A 200 5.10 6.68 -5.05
CA VAL A 200 4.37 6.35 -3.81
C VAL A 200 4.90 5.08 -3.19
N LEU A 201 5.21 5.14 -1.89
CA LEU A 201 5.50 3.98 -1.06
C LEU A 201 4.71 4.05 0.24
N PHE A 202 3.65 3.27 0.35
CA PHE A 202 2.82 3.15 1.53
C PHE A 202 2.97 1.78 2.18
N ILE A 203 3.61 1.74 3.35
CA ILE A 203 3.84 0.52 4.13
C ILE A 203 3.35 0.65 5.58
N ASN A 204 2.58 1.69 5.86
CA ASN A 204 2.04 1.96 7.19
C ASN A 204 1.02 0.89 7.65
N ASN A 205 0.79 0.83 8.97
CA ASN A 205 -0.15 -0.14 9.56
C ASN A 205 0.21 -1.58 9.20
N ASN A 206 1.46 -1.96 9.52
CA ASN A 206 2.01 -3.29 9.38
C ASN A 206 2.82 -3.64 10.64
N LEU A 207 3.62 -4.69 10.59
CA LEU A 207 4.42 -5.17 11.71
C LEU A 207 5.93 -5.13 11.40
N PHE A 208 6.38 -4.25 10.53
CA PHE A 208 7.79 -4.11 10.17
C PHE A 208 8.66 -3.69 11.36
N THR A 209 9.83 -4.34 11.50
CA THR A 209 10.75 -4.14 12.64
C THR A 209 12.16 -3.96 12.12
N GLN A 210 12.71 -2.75 12.16
CA GLN A 210 14.13 -2.50 11.89
C GLN A 210 14.48 -1.06 12.28
N ARG A 211 15.76 -0.72 12.20
CA ARG A 211 16.19 0.68 12.14
C ARG A 211 15.85 1.24 10.77
N LEU A 212 15.44 2.51 10.73
CA LEU A 212 15.33 3.21 9.44
C LEU A 212 16.69 3.18 8.74
N PRO A 213 16.76 2.74 7.49
CA PRO A 213 18.02 2.57 6.79
C PRO A 213 18.65 3.92 6.41
N ASP A 214 19.98 3.96 6.41
CA ASP A 214 20.73 5.18 6.07
C ASP A 214 20.51 5.64 4.62
N ASP A 215 20.05 4.74 3.73
CA ASP A 215 19.71 5.03 2.33
C ASP A 215 18.32 5.67 2.14
N LEU A 216 17.56 5.90 3.22
CA LEU A 216 16.19 6.43 3.14
C LEU A 216 16.08 7.69 2.26
N GLY A 217 17.07 8.58 2.35
CA GLY A 217 17.10 9.80 1.56
C GLY A 217 17.42 9.63 0.08
N SER A 218 17.71 8.41 -0.38
CA SER A 218 17.88 8.11 -1.81
C SER A 218 16.55 7.94 -2.55
N THR A 219 15.43 8.00 -1.82
CA THR A 219 14.09 7.80 -2.39
C THR A 219 13.74 8.90 -3.40
N SER A 220 13.08 8.50 -4.50
CA SER A 220 12.40 9.40 -5.43
C SER A 220 10.95 9.69 -5.02
N ALA A 221 10.43 9.01 -4.01
CA ALA A 221 9.03 9.09 -3.62
C ALA A 221 8.61 10.51 -3.28
N VAL A 222 7.41 10.84 -3.72
CA VAL A 222 6.68 12.06 -3.38
C VAL A 222 5.95 11.87 -2.05
N TYR A 223 5.38 10.67 -1.86
CA TYR A 223 4.64 10.27 -0.67
C TYR A 223 5.25 9.02 -0.05
N LEU A 224 5.64 9.10 1.22
CA LEU A 224 6.35 8.06 1.94
C LEU A 224 5.75 7.86 3.33
N THR A 225 5.18 6.68 3.63
CA THR A 225 4.62 6.43 4.95
C THR A 225 5.04 5.12 5.58
N PHE A 226 5.62 5.24 6.78
CA PHE A 226 6.03 4.16 7.68
C PHE A 226 5.17 4.09 8.94
N ALA A 227 4.14 4.92 9.05
CA ALA A 227 3.35 5.08 10.26
C ALA A 227 2.79 3.74 10.80
N ASN A 228 2.57 3.67 12.11
CA ASN A 228 1.96 2.49 12.75
C ASN A 228 2.70 1.19 12.42
N ASN A 229 3.99 1.15 12.72
CA ASN A 229 4.86 -0.01 12.59
C ASN A 229 5.71 -0.15 13.87
N ARG A 230 6.81 -0.90 13.80
CA ARG A 230 7.77 -1.07 14.90
C ARG A 230 9.19 -0.66 14.50
N PHE A 231 9.32 0.37 13.66
CA PHE A 231 10.62 0.91 13.27
C PHE A 231 11.34 1.51 14.46
N THR A 232 12.66 1.29 14.54
CA THR A 232 13.53 1.71 15.64
C THR A 232 14.67 2.60 15.17
N GLY A 233 15.52 3.06 16.10
CA GLY A 233 16.69 3.86 15.81
C GLY A 233 16.36 5.30 15.40
N PRO A 234 17.35 6.11 15.03
CA PRO A 234 17.16 7.50 14.65
C PRO A 234 16.57 7.64 13.24
N ILE A 235 15.92 8.77 13.00
CA ILE A 235 15.64 9.21 11.63
C ILE A 235 17.01 9.50 10.98
N PRO A 236 17.33 8.90 9.81
CA PRO A 236 18.64 9.06 9.20
C PRO A 236 18.84 10.47 8.63
N ARG A 237 20.07 10.97 8.74
CA ARG A 237 20.43 12.31 8.24
C ARG A 237 20.26 12.40 6.72
N SER A 238 20.38 11.28 6.01
CA SER A 238 20.14 11.19 4.56
C SER A 238 18.76 11.68 4.12
N ILE A 239 17.75 11.73 5.03
CA ILE A 239 16.40 12.23 4.71
C ILE A 239 16.44 13.58 3.99
N GLY A 240 17.42 14.44 4.32
CA GLY A 240 17.62 15.73 3.66
C GLY A 240 17.96 15.65 2.18
N ASN A 241 18.39 14.48 1.66
CA ASN A 241 18.69 14.28 0.25
C ASN A 241 17.41 14.22 -0.60
N ALA A 242 16.27 13.79 0.00
CA ALA A 242 14.96 13.73 -0.68
C ALA A 242 14.28 15.12 -0.83
N ARG A 243 15.04 16.20 -0.69
CA ARG A 243 14.57 17.60 -0.68
C ARG A 243 13.85 18.07 -1.95
N SER A 244 14.10 17.41 -3.09
CA SER A 244 13.51 17.79 -4.38
C SER A 244 12.18 17.09 -4.66
N THR A 245 11.93 15.95 -4.04
CA THR A 245 10.79 15.07 -4.36
C THR A 245 9.77 14.99 -3.24
N LEU A 246 10.20 14.84 -1.99
CA LEU A 246 9.36 14.48 -0.88
C LEU A 246 8.39 15.61 -0.50
N LEU A 247 7.08 15.35 -0.63
CA LEU A 247 6.01 16.25 -0.18
C LEU A 247 5.43 15.83 1.16
N GLU A 248 5.35 14.52 1.41
CA GLU A 248 4.79 14.00 2.64
C GLU A 248 5.61 12.82 3.16
N VAL A 249 5.90 12.84 4.45
CA VAL A 249 6.52 11.71 5.15
C VAL A 249 5.88 11.50 6.51
N LEU A 250 5.45 10.26 6.77
CA LEU A 250 4.79 9.86 8.01
C LEU A 250 5.57 8.76 8.72
N PHE A 251 6.11 9.09 9.89
CA PHE A 251 6.78 8.17 10.81
C PHE A 251 6.00 7.95 12.11
N LEU A 252 4.80 8.49 12.25
CA LEU A 252 4.07 8.45 13.52
C LEU A 252 3.82 7.02 14.01
N ASN A 253 3.67 6.89 15.34
CA ASN A 253 3.41 5.61 16.02
C ASN A 253 4.43 4.53 15.66
N ASN A 254 5.71 4.79 15.98
CA ASN A 254 6.81 3.86 15.85
C ASN A 254 7.66 3.85 17.14
N LEU A 255 8.82 3.23 17.11
CA LEU A 255 9.77 3.15 18.21
C LEU A 255 11.07 3.92 17.89
N LEU A 256 10.96 5.00 17.11
CA LEU A 256 12.11 5.81 16.69
C LEU A 256 12.74 6.53 17.88
N THR A 257 14.07 6.55 17.93
CA THR A 257 14.87 7.09 19.03
C THR A 257 15.86 8.14 18.54
N GLY A 258 16.61 8.73 19.46
CA GLY A 258 17.66 9.70 19.14
C GLY A 258 17.12 11.08 18.84
N PHE A 259 17.97 11.94 18.25
CA PHE A 259 17.65 13.32 17.98
C PHE A 259 17.00 13.49 16.61
N LEU A 260 16.16 14.52 16.47
CA LEU A 260 15.71 14.96 15.15
C LEU A 260 16.91 15.45 14.34
N PRO A 261 17.17 14.87 13.14
CA PRO A 261 18.29 15.31 12.34
C PRO A 261 18.07 16.74 11.80
N TYR A 262 19.11 17.53 11.85
CA TYR A 262 19.14 18.89 11.31
C TYR A 262 18.70 18.95 9.83
N GLU A 263 18.97 17.90 9.09
CA GLU A 263 18.73 17.75 7.67
C GLU A 263 17.24 17.68 7.29
N ILE A 264 16.33 17.48 8.25
CA ILE A 264 14.89 17.62 8.01
C ILE A 264 14.58 19.02 7.46
N GLY A 265 15.26 20.05 7.94
CA GLY A 265 15.08 21.42 7.46
C GLY A 265 15.42 21.65 5.99
N PHE A 266 16.05 20.67 5.30
CA PHE A 266 16.32 20.76 3.87
C PHE A 266 15.14 20.34 3.00
N LEU A 267 14.11 19.72 3.57
CA LEU A 267 12.91 19.28 2.87
C LEU A 267 11.98 20.46 2.53
N ARG A 268 12.46 21.44 1.76
CA ARG A 268 11.74 22.69 1.49
C ARG A 268 10.42 22.51 0.75
N ASN A 269 10.24 21.39 0.05
CA ASN A 269 9.02 21.07 -0.66
C ASN A 269 8.00 20.34 0.21
N ALA A 270 8.41 19.79 1.36
CA ALA A 270 7.52 19.04 2.23
C ALA A 270 6.36 19.91 2.73
N ARG A 271 5.16 19.36 2.66
CA ARG A 271 3.92 19.93 3.20
C ARG A 271 3.52 19.25 4.50
N VAL A 272 3.81 17.97 4.63
CA VAL A 272 3.49 17.18 5.83
C VAL A 272 4.71 16.43 6.31
N PHE A 273 5.05 16.62 7.58
CA PHE A 273 6.05 15.82 8.28
C PHE A 273 5.50 15.42 9.66
N ASP A 274 5.31 14.12 9.85
CA ASP A 274 4.76 13.58 11.08
C ASP A 274 5.68 12.50 11.69
N ALA A 275 6.24 12.78 12.86
CA ALA A 275 6.99 11.84 13.68
C ALA A 275 6.42 11.76 15.11
N GLY A 276 5.13 11.99 15.25
CA GLY A 276 4.41 11.89 16.52
C GLY A 276 4.42 10.48 17.10
N ASN A 277 4.27 10.37 18.42
CA ASN A 277 4.21 9.11 19.15
C ASN A 277 5.40 8.18 18.84
N ASN A 278 6.59 8.68 19.19
CA ASN A 278 7.86 7.97 19.09
C ASN A 278 8.67 8.13 20.39
N LEU A 279 9.93 7.75 20.39
CA LEU A 279 10.86 7.86 21.50
C LEU A 279 11.98 8.88 21.23
N LEU A 280 11.68 9.90 20.41
CA LEU A 280 12.63 10.93 20.01
C LEU A 280 12.96 11.85 21.19
N VAL A 281 14.22 12.26 21.29
CA VAL A 281 14.75 13.06 22.41
C VAL A 281 15.40 14.35 21.91
N GLY A 282 15.69 15.27 22.83
CA GLY A 282 16.47 16.47 22.57
C GLY A 282 15.67 17.67 22.04
N PRO A 283 16.35 18.74 21.61
CA PRO A 283 15.71 19.94 21.14
C PRO A 283 15.20 19.84 19.70
N LEU A 284 14.24 20.70 19.34
CA LEU A 284 13.90 20.93 17.94
C LEU A 284 15.06 21.67 17.24
N PRO A 285 15.55 21.18 16.10
CA PRO A 285 16.56 21.93 15.33
C PRO A 285 15.97 23.19 14.71
N CYS A 286 16.68 24.31 14.80
CA CYS A 286 16.25 25.59 14.22
C CYS A 286 16.15 25.52 12.68
N SER A 287 16.81 24.55 12.04
CA SER A 287 16.69 24.29 10.60
C SER A 287 15.27 23.96 10.15
N LEU A 288 14.40 23.48 11.04
CA LEU A 288 12.97 23.31 10.73
C LEU A 288 12.30 24.62 10.29
N GLY A 289 12.83 25.77 10.68
CA GLY A 289 12.42 27.08 10.18
C GLY A 289 12.70 27.33 8.69
N CYS A 290 13.33 26.38 7.98
CA CYS A 290 13.57 26.41 6.53
C CYS A 290 12.55 25.57 5.73
N LEU A 291 11.55 25.00 6.38
CA LEU A 291 10.48 24.22 5.74
C LEU A 291 9.43 25.18 5.15
N GLU A 292 9.78 25.85 4.05
CA GLU A 292 9.02 26.95 3.48
C GLU A 292 7.57 26.61 3.11
N LYS A 293 7.31 25.35 2.71
CA LYS A 293 5.99 24.88 2.24
C LYS A 293 5.24 24.03 3.26
N ILE A 294 5.79 23.87 4.48
CA ILE A 294 5.19 23.01 5.48
C ILE A 294 3.83 23.55 5.94
N GLU A 295 2.84 22.69 5.91
CA GLU A 295 1.47 22.95 6.36
C GLU A 295 1.20 22.23 7.69
N GLN A 296 1.70 21.01 7.84
CA GLN A 296 1.52 20.18 9.02
C GLN A 296 2.84 19.62 9.53
N LEU A 297 3.14 19.90 10.79
CA LEU A 297 4.35 19.44 11.46
C LEU A 297 3.97 18.83 12.82
N ASN A 298 4.14 17.52 12.97
CA ASN A 298 3.76 16.81 14.17
C ASN A 298 4.95 16.09 14.81
N PHE A 299 5.24 16.45 16.07
CA PHE A 299 6.20 15.78 16.94
C PHE A 299 5.59 15.48 18.32
N ALA A 300 4.25 15.48 18.45
CA ALA A 300 3.58 15.20 19.71
C ALA A 300 3.91 13.79 20.23
N GLY A 301 3.86 13.59 21.55
CA GLY A 301 4.06 12.27 22.14
C GLY A 301 5.48 11.72 22.00
N ASN A 302 6.47 12.57 22.31
CA ASN A 302 7.90 12.23 22.30
C ASN A 302 8.58 12.66 23.62
N PHE A 303 9.89 12.63 23.67
CA PHE A 303 10.72 13.09 24.78
C PHE A 303 11.52 14.35 24.41
N LEU A 304 10.97 15.18 23.53
CA LEU A 304 11.61 16.41 23.06
C LEU A 304 11.59 17.47 24.18
N CYS A 305 12.60 18.35 24.20
CA CYS A 305 12.80 19.30 25.27
C CYS A 305 13.40 20.63 24.81
N GLY A 306 13.65 21.52 25.77
CA GLY A 306 14.26 22.81 25.50
C GLY A 306 13.25 23.90 25.07
N GLN A 307 13.75 24.90 24.38
CA GLN A 307 12.93 25.98 23.85
C GLN A 307 12.38 25.64 22.46
N ILE A 308 11.11 25.97 22.18
CA ILE A 308 10.56 25.91 20.83
C ILE A 308 11.15 27.04 20.00
N PRO A 309 11.84 26.74 18.86
CA PRO A 309 12.48 27.77 18.05
C PRO A 309 11.46 28.70 17.40
N GLU A 310 11.64 30.01 17.57
CA GLU A 310 10.82 31.07 16.95
C GLU A 310 10.79 30.94 15.41
N ALA A 311 11.89 30.46 14.80
CA ALA A 311 11.98 30.25 13.37
C ALA A 311 10.93 29.28 12.84
N VAL A 312 10.55 28.26 13.63
CA VAL A 312 9.49 27.31 13.28
C VAL A 312 8.12 27.99 13.35
N CYS A 313 7.91 28.82 14.37
CA CYS A 313 6.66 29.56 14.54
C CYS A 313 6.50 30.74 13.56
N ALA A 314 7.57 31.10 12.85
CA ALA A 314 7.56 32.12 11.80
C ALA A 314 7.20 31.61 10.41
N LEU A 315 6.98 30.31 10.26
CA LEU A 315 6.62 29.67 8.98
C LEU A 315 5.22 30.11 8.51
N GLY A 316 5.14 30.67 7.30
CA GLY A 316 3.94 31.34 6.81
C GLY A 316 2.80 30.40 6.39
N ASN A 317 3.13 29.16 6.03
CA ASN A 317 2.16 28.18 5.53
C ASN A 317 1.68 27.19 6.62
N LEU A 318 2.19 27.32 7.84
CA LEU A 318 1.95 26.38 8.93
C LEU A 318 0.49 26.46 9.42
N MET A 319 -0.27 25.41 9.21
CA MET A 319 -1.66 25.27 9.63
C MET A 319 -1.81 24.45 10.92
N ASN A 320 -0.89 23.50 11.14
CA ASN A 320 -0.88 22.65 12.33
C ASN A 320 0.55 22.39 12.79
N LEU A 321 0.85 22.72 14.05
CA LEU A 321 2.09 22.39 14.75
C LEU A 321 1.75 21.64 16.05
N SER A 322 1.89 20.34 16.04
CA SER A 322 1.62 19.50 17.21
C SER A 322 2.90 19.20 17.96
N LEU A 323 3.06 19.77 19.15
CA LEU A 323 4.19 19.57 20.06
C LEU A 323 3.74 19.09 21.44
N SER A 324 2.46 18.72 21.59
CA SER A 324 1.91 18.26 22.87
C SER A 324 2.57 16.97 23.36
N ASN A 325 2.45 16.72 24.66
CA ASN A 325 2.98 15.51 25.30
C ASN A 325 4.50 15.32 25.07
N ASN A 326 5.27 16.38 25.34
CA ASN A 326 6.72 16.44 25.33
C ASN A 326 7.24 17.09 26.64
N TYR A 327 8.44 17.67 26.62
CA TYR A 327 9.09 18.31 27.78
C TYR A 327 9.68 19.68 27.43
N PHE A 328 9.06 20.42 26.52
CA PHE A 328 9.46 21.80 26.21
C PHE A 328 9.29 22.71 27.42
N THR A 329 10.20 23.66 27.58
CA THR A 329 10.26 24.52 28.77
C THR A 329 10.02 26.01 28.47
N LYS A 330 10.12 26.41 27.21
CA LYS A 330 10.02 27.82 26.82
C LYS A 330 9.44 28.00 25.43
N VAL A 331 8.64 29.06 25.29
CA VAL A 331 8.10 29.59 24.02
C VAL A 331 8.38 31.06 23.91
N GLY A 332 8.61 31.55 22.71
CA GLY A 332 8.75 32.95 22.43
C GLY A 332 7.46 33.60 21.89
N PRO A 333 7.51 34.91 21.52
CA PRO A 333 6.33 35.69 21.14
C PRO A 333 5.58 35.16 19.91
N LEU A 334 6.30 34.70 18.85
CA LEU A 334 5.66 34.18 17.65
C LEU A 334 4.94 32.86 17.95
N CYS A 335 5.59 31.96 18.71
CA CYS A 335 4.97 30.71 19.15
C CYS A 335 3.74 30.95 20.02
N MET A 336 3.79 31.97 20.93
CA MET A 336 2.62 32.38 21.73
C MET A 336 1.44 32.84 20.88
N LYS A 337 1.70 33.51 19.74
CA LYS A 337 0.66 33.90 18.79
C LYS A 337 -0.01 32.67 18.20
N LEU A 338 0.76 31.65 17.78
CA LEU A 338 0.23 30.41 17.22
C LEU A 338 -0.55 29.55 18.24
N ILE A 339 -0.16 29.59 19.52
CA ILE A 339 -0.94 28.98 20.61
C ILE A 339 -2.31 29.64 20.73
N LYS A 340 -2.35 30.98 20.72
CA LYS A 340 -3.60 31.73 20.81
C LYS A 340 -4.55 31.51 19.64
N THR A 341 -4.01 31.27 18.44
CA THR A 341 -4.80 30.98 17.23
C THR A 341 -5.16 29.50 17.08
N GLY A 342 -4.67 28.63 17.98
CA GLY A 342 -4.90 27.20 17.92
C GLY A 342 -4.07 26.42 16.89
N VAL A 343 -3.14 27.07 16.20
CA VAL A 343 -2.22 26.43 15.25
C VAL A 343 -1.16 25.60 15.97
N LEU A 344 -0.69 26.04 17.14
CA LEU A 344 0.33 25.35 17.95
C LEU A 344 -0.30 24.71 19.20
N ASP A 345 -0.22 23.39 19.29
CA ASP A 345 -0.55 22.65 20.52
C ASP A 345 0.71 22.32 21.34
N VAL A 346 0.78 22.85 22.57
CA VAL A 346 1.87 22.61 23.52
C VAL A 346 1.38 22.04 24.84
N ARG A 347 0.19 21.48 24.91
CA ARG A 347 -0.33 20.84 26.14
C ARG A 347 0.57 19.70 26.59
N LYS A 348 0.56 19.39 27.90
CA LYS A 348 1.40 18.34 28.49
C LYS A 348 2.89 18.51 28.18
N ASN A 349 3.39 19.73 28.33
CA ASN A 349 4.81 20.09 28.32
C ASN A 349 5.21 20.62 29.72
N CYS A 350 6.37 21.30 29.83
CA CYS A 350 6.90 21.88 31.07
C CYS A 350 7.05 23.41 30.93
N ILE A 351 6.13 24.09 30.24
CA ILE A 351 6.20 25.52 29.96
C ILE A 351 5.50 26.30 31.06
N PRO A 352 6.24 27.10 31.91
CA PRO A 352 5.62 27.84 32.99
C PRO A 352 4.55 28.83 32.50
N GLY A 353 3.45 28.95 33.26
CA GLY A 353 2.39 29.94 33.01
C GLY A 353 1.39 29.54 31.91
N LEU A 354 1.57 28.43 31.20
CA LEU A 354 0.59 27.94 30.24
C LEU A 354 -0.32 26.88 30.89
N PRO A 355 -1.63 26.84 30.48
CA PRO A 355 -2.56 25.82 30.98
C PRO A 355 -2.23 24.43 30.43
N GLY A 356 -2.69 23.38 31.14
CA GLY A 356 -2.62 21.99 30.67
C GLY A 356 -1.21 21.42 30.56
N GLN A 357 -0.24 21.97 31.33
CA GLN A 357 1.13 21.48 31.38
C GLN A 357 1.24 20.27 32.31
N ARG A 358 2.38 19.56 32.22
CA ARG A 358 2.78 18.50 33.18
C ARG A 358 2.94 19.09 34.58
N SER A 359 2.86 18.25 35.58
CA SER A 359 3.17 18.65 36.95
C SER A 359 4.66 19.01 37.09
N PRO A 360 5.04 19.90 38.04
CA PRO A 360 6.45 20.19 38.32
C PRO A 360 7.27 18.95 38.68
N HIS A 361 6.63 17.97 39.31
CA HIS A 361 7.26 16.71 39.67
C HIS A 361 7.62 15.89 38.40
N GLU A 362 6.67 15.69 37.46
CA GLU A 362 6.95 14.99 36.21
C GLU A 362 8.07 15.64 35.40
N CYS A 363 8.08 16.97 35.34
CA CYS A 363 9.13 17.72 34.67
C CYS A 363 10.49 17.54 35.36
N SER A 364 10.56 17.62 36.71
CA SER A 364 11.81 17.46 37.43
C SER A 364 12.41 16.06 37.30
N VAL A 365 11.57 15.03 37.33
CA VAL A 365 12.00 13.63 37.11
C VAL A 365 12.62 13.47 35.72
N PHE A 366 12.04 14.04 34.69
CA PHE A 366 12.59 14.00 33.33
C PHE A 366 13.96 14.68 33.23
N PHE A 367 14.07 15.90 33.76
CA PHE A 367 15.30 16.69 33.66
C PHE A 367 16.44 16.21 34.57
N TRP A 368 16.15 15.31 35.51
CA TRP A 368 17.21 14.67 36.31
C TRP A 368 18.09 13.73 35.45
N GLN A 369 17.70 13.46 34.20
CA GLN A 369 18.44 12.65 33.24
C GLN A 369 19.04 13.51 32.13
N PRO A 370 20.23 14.16 32.33
CA PRO A 370 20.79 15.19 31.44
C PRO A 370 21.06 14.73 30.00
N ARG A 371 21.17 13.42 29.79
CA ARG A 371 21.40 12.84 28.44
C ARG A 371 20.24 13.00 27.45
N TYR A 372 19.04 13.35 27.91
CA TYR A 372 17.88 13.53 27.05
C TYR A 372 17.78 14.92 26.44
N CYS A 373 18.39 15.94 27.05
CA CYS A 373 18.30 17.33 26.61
C CYS A 373 19.67 18.03 26.62
N PRO A 374 20.65 17.58 25.80
CA PRO A 374 21.94 18.21 25.73
C PRO A 374 21.85 19.56 25.02
N TYR A 375 22.64 20.53 25.52
CA TYR A 375 22.90 21.77 24.77
C TYR A 375 23.84 21.49 23.61
N SER A 376 23.44 21.79 22.38
CA SER A 376 24.32 21.71 21.21
C SER A 376 24.16 22.94 20.31
N ALA A 377 25.26 23.62 20.04
CA ALA A 377 25.29 24.82 19.20
C ALA A 377 24.78 24.57 17.77
N TRP A 378 24.94 23.35 17.25
CA TRP A 378 24.49 22.98 15.92
C TRP A 378 22.98 23.10 15.70
N TYR A 379 22.19 22.91 16.76
CA TYR A 379 20.72 22.99 16.67
C TYR A 379 20.20 24.43 16.51
N HIS A 380 21.05 25.46 16.74
CA HIS A 380 20.68 26.88 16.65
C HIS A 380 20.90 27.50 15.27
N ASN A 381 21.57 26.78 14.37
CA ASN A 381 21.82 27.29 13.02
C ASN A 381 20.58 27.20 12.13
N ILE A 382 20.32 28.23 11.33
CA ILE A 382 19.21 28.31 10.38
C ILE A 382 19.82 28.42 8.97
N PRO A 383 19.99 27.30 8.24
CA PRO A 383 20.77 27.26 7.04
C PRO A 383 20.23 28.14 5.90
N CYS A 384 18.91 28.27 5.80
CA CYS A 384 18.24 29.05 4.77
C CYS A 384 18.41 30.59 4.93
N LYS A 385 18.91 31.04 6.07
CA LYS A 385 19.13 32.47 6.36
C LYS A 385 20.61 32.91 6.23
N LEU A 386 21.51 31.98 5.88
CA LEU A 386 22.93 32.27 5.72
C LEU A 386 23.23 32.63 4.26
N PRO A 387 23.91 33.82 4.00
CA PRO A 387 24.23 34.28 2.65
C PRO A 387 25.18 33.34 1.85
N THR A 388 25.87 32.42 2.53
CA THR A 388 26.93 31.59 1.98
C THR A 388 26.48 30.16 1.63
N TYR A 389 25.21 29.84 1.70
CA TYR A 389 24.74 28.46 1.55
C TYR A 389 24.71 27.94 0.10
N HIS A 390 25.07 28.78 -0.88
CA HIS A 390 25.20 28.31 -2.27
C HIS A 390 26.42 27.43 -2.53
N ASN A 391 27.39 27.34 -1.60
CA ASN A 391 28.67 26.67 -1.81
C ASN A 391 28.96 25.45 -0.94
N TYR A 392 28.05 25.02 -0.05
CA TYR A 392 28.17 23.67 0.48
C TYR A 392 27.56 22.71 -0.55
N SER A 393 28.38 22.25 -1.46
CA SER A 393 28.13 21.06 -2.25
C SER A 393 28.01 19.89 -1.27
N LEU A 394 26.77 19.56 -0.87
CA LEU A 394 26.46 18.17 -0.61
C LEU A 394 26.97 17.38 -1.84
N PRO A 395 27.55 16.19 -1.65
CA PRO A 395 27.90 15.36 -2.81
C PRO A 395 26.67 15.39 -3.72
N PRO A 396 26.83 15.56 -5.03
CA PRO A 396 25.74 15.69 -5.95
C PRO A 396 24.76 14.59 -5.61
N SER A 397 23.50 14.98 -5.32
CA SER A 397 22.40 14.01 -5.34
C SER A 397 22.67 13.19 -6.59
N SER A 398 22.75 11.88 -6.47
CA SER A 398 22.83 11.00 -7.63
C SER A 398 21.89 11.60 -8.67
N PRO A 399 22.31 11.78 -9.92
CA PRO A 399 21.49 12.43 -10.91
C PRO A 399 20.13 11.78 -10.79
N ARG A 400 19.08 12.61 -10.71
CA ARG A 400 17.71 12.15 -10.89
C ARG A 400 17.82 11.14 -12.01
N PRO A 401 17.41 9.88 -11.89
CA PRO A 401 17.33 9.01 -13.04
C PRO A 401 16.61 9.87 -14.06
N SER A 402 17.34 10.27 -15.10
CA SER A 402 16.84 11.11 -16.18
C SER A 402 15.48 10.57 -16.51
N ALA A 403 14.50 11.45 -16.60
CA ALA A 403 13.12 11.16 -16.89
C ALA A 403 13.03 9.81 -17.58
N LEU A 404 12.35 8.87 -16.97
CA LEU A 404 12.19 7.47 -17.38
C LEU A 404 12.85 7.19 -18.72
N ASN A 405 13.73 6.26 -18.72
CA ASN A 405 14.27 5.72 -19.96
C ASN A 405 13.07 5.69 -20.93
N GLU A 406 13.07 6.54 -21.97
CA GLU A 406 11.96 6.66 -22.92
C GLU A 406 11.60 5.33 -23.60
N ASN A 407 12.38 4.30 -23.30
CA ASN A 407 12.21 2.90 -23.67
C ASN A 407 11.44 2.05 -22.64
N SER A 408 10.86 2.62 -21.56
CA SER A 408 9.96 1.83 -20.72
C SER A 408 8.68 1.54 -21.50
N VAL A 409 8.52 0.27 -21.87
CA VAL A 409 7.34 -0.22 -22.58
C VAL A 409 6.16 -0.24 -21.61
N THR A 410 5.31 0.78 -21.65
CA THR A 410 4.13 0.92 -20.80
C THR A 410 2.88 1.16 -21.64
N TYR A 411 1.70 0.94 -21.05
CA TYR A 411 0.43 1.29 -21.71
C TYR A 411 0.36 2.79 -22.00
N SER A 412 -0.13 3.17 -23.18
CA SER A 412 -0.19 4.58 -23.62
C SER A 412 -1.02 5.46 -22.69
N ALA A 413 -2.05 4.90 -22.03
CA ALA A 413 -2.87 5.59 -21.05
C ALA A 413 -2.08 6.03 -19.80
N LEU A 414 -1.04 5.28 -19.37
CA LEU A 414 -0.24 5.58 -18.21
C LEU A 414 0.70 6.79 -18.40
N HIS A 415 1.04 7.14 -19.65
CA HIS A 415 1.84 8.33 -19.94
C HIS A 415 1.09 9.65 -19.65
N ARG A 416 -0.26 9.63 -19.59
CA ARG A 416 -1.09 10.82 -19.38
C ARG A 416 -1.32 11.17 -17.90
N HIS A 417 -1.01 10.30 -16.96
CA HIS A 417 -1.29 10.47 -15.52
C HIS A 417 -0.08 10.86 -14.67
N ARG A 418 1.03 11.25 -15.30
CA ARG A 418 2.15 11.86 -14.58
C ARG A 418 1.89 13.35 -14.40
N LEU A 419 1.31 13.70 -13.26
CA LEU A 419 1.22 15.07 -12.75
C LEU A 419 2.48 15.44 -11.98
#